data_5c60ac8e9305bebef60013c3e2106e18
#
_entry.id   5c60ac8e9305bebef60013c3e2106e18
#
_cell.length_a   1.000
_cell.length_b   1.000
_cell.length_c   1.000
_cell.angle_alpha   90.00
_cell.angle_beta   90.00
_cell.angle_gamma   90.00
#
_symmetry.space_group_name_H-M   'P 1'
#
loop_
_entity.id
_entity.type
_entity.pdbx_description
1 polymer ?
#
loop_
_entity_poly.entity_id
_entity_poly.type
_entity_poly.pdbx_seq_one_letter_code
_entity_poly.pdbx_strand_id
1 'polypeptide(L)'
;EEVYTAIRYVVPASQTAPIEWNKVTNRSFQNILKKFNVTVTKTDAETGTPQGDASLAGAIYGIYKGEELIDTYTTDENGQFTTKYYVCGDDWTIREISPSEGYLLDPTIHKVGAEPELYEVEYNSAENDVNEQVIKGNIAIIKHTDDGETGIETPEEGAVFEVFLKSAGSFEQAKESERDKLVCDEN
;
A
#
# COMPACT_ATOMS: atom_id res chain seq x y z
N GLU A 1 -22.94 16.15 16.25
CA GLU A 1 -24.28 16.66 15.97
C GLU A 1 -25.30 15.80 16.72
N GLU A 2 -26.01 16.38 17.69
CA GLU A 2 -27.05 15.64 18.43
C GLU A 2 -28.26 15.49 17.52
N VAL A 3 -28.61 14.27 17.16
CA VAL A 3 -29.83 13.97 16.39
C VAL A 3 -30.99 13.80 17.36
N TYR A 4 -31.88 14.76 17.38
CA TYR A 4 -33.12 14.68 18.16
C TYR A 4 -34.21 13.99 17.35
N THR A 5 -34.67 12.83 17.79
CA THR A 5 -35.85 12.18 17.22
C THR A 5 -37.09 12.63 17.99
N ALA A 6 -37.94 13.41 17.33
CA ALA A 6 -39.23 13.79 17.91
C ALA A 6 -40.23 12.64 17.75
N ILE A 7 -40.68 12.07 18.86
CA ILE A 7 -41.77 11.08 18.87
C ILE A 7 -43.08 11.84 19.04
N ARG A 8 -43.95 11.79 18.01
CA ARG A 8 -45.29 12.34 18.09
C ARG A 8 -46.24 11.25 18.57
N TYR A 9 -46.82 11.44 19.78
CA TYR A 9 -47.89 10.60 20.27
C TYR A 9 -49.23 11.31 20.02
N VAL A 10 -50.14 10.65 19.33
CA VAL A 10 -51.50 11.16 19.13
C VAL A 10 -52.40 10.48 20.15
N VAL A 11 -52.90 11.30 21.09
CA VAL A 11 -53.89 10.82 22.11
C VAL A 11 -55.23 10.61 21.43
N PRO A 12 -55.83 9.40 21.49
CA PRO A 12 -57.18 9.18 20.97
C PRO A 12 -58.19 10.05 21.73
N ALA A 13 -59.16 10.61 21.04
CA ALA A 13 -60.19 11.46 21.65
C ALA A 13 -60.99 10.76 22.76
N SER A 14 -60.96 9.44 22.82
CA SER A 14 -61.60 8.62 23.85
C SER A 14 -60.75 8.42 25.12
N GLN A 15 -59.51 8.92 25.16
CA GLN A 15 -58.63 8.68 26.29
C GLN A 15 -58.94 9.71 27.40
N THR A 16 -59.40 9.21 28.51
CA THR A 16 -59.78 10.01 29.71
C THR A 16 -58.75 9.88 30.85
N ALA A 17 -57.81 8.95 30.77
CA ALA A 17 -56.75 8.79 31.76
C ALA A 17 -55.50 9.63 31.41
N PRO A 18 -54.74 10.12 32.41
CA PRO A 18 -53.51 10.83 32.21
C PRO A 18 -52.49 9.95 31.46
N ILE A 19 -51.73 10.57 30.56
CA ILE A 19 -50.62 9.89 29.88
C ILE A 19 -49.47 9.71 30.87
N GLU A 20 -49.09 8.48 31.13
CA GLU A 20 -47.89 8.19 31.92
C GLU A 20 -46.66 8.24 31.01
N TRP A 21 -45.99 9.38 30.94
CA TRP A 21 -44.83 9.64 30.11
C TRP A 21 -43.65 8.66 30.37
N ASN A 22 -43.50 8.15 31.58
CA ASN A 22 -42.51 7.15 31.95
C ASN A 22 -42.67 5.85 31.24
N LYS A 23 -43.84 5.51 30.71
CA LYS A 23 -44.09 4.29 29.90
C LYS A 23 -43.71 4.49 28.43
N VAL A 24 -43.56 5.74 27.97
CA VAL A 24 -43.25 6.07 26.58
C VAL A 24 -41.73 6.24 26.39
N THR A 25 -40.95 6.49 27.46
CA THR A 25 -39.54 6.84 27.41
C THR A 25 -38.58 5.64 27.40
N ASN A 26 -39.07 4.43 27.67
CA ASN A 26 -38.21 3.22 27.69
C ASN A 26 -38.21 2.47 26.36
N ARG A 27 -37.95 3.16 25.26
CA ARG A 27 -37.70 2.50 23.98
C ARG A 27 -36.21 2.56 23.70
N SER A 28 -35.58 1.38 23.59
CA SER A 28 -34.21 1.28 23.06
C SER A 28 -34.27 1.25 21.53
N PHE A 29 -33.40 2.04 20.91
CA PHE A 29 -33.15 1.95 19.48
C PHE A 29 -31.84 1.21 19.29
N GLN A 30 -31.84 0.21 18.42
CA GLN A 30 -30.61 -0.45 18.01
C GLN A 30 -30.20 0.14 16.67
N ASN A 31 -29.01 0.75 16.64
CA ASN A 31 -28.38 1.20 15.41
C ASN A 31 -27.32 0.17 15.02
N ILE A 32 -27.26 -0.15 13.74
CA ILE A 32 -26.22 -1.00 13.16
C ILE A 32 -25.06 -0.11 12.73
N LEU A 33 -23.88 -0.38 13.27
CA LEU A 33 -22.68 0.32 12.86
C LEU A 33 -22.23 -0.13 11.48
N LYS A 34 -22.01 0.82 10.59
CA LYS A 34 -21.36 0.55 9.30
C LYS A 34 -19.88 0.29 9.52
N LYS A 35 -19.36 -0.72 8.86
CA LYS A 35 -17.96 -1.16 8.93
C LYS A 35 -17.38 -1.25 7.53
N PHE A 36 -16.06 -1.10 7.43
CA PHE A 36 -15.31 -1.28 6.21
C PHE A 36 -14.08 -2.14 6.43
N ASN A 37 -13.65 -2.83 5.40
CA ASN A 37 -12.29 -3.36 5.26
C ASN A 37 -11.65 -2.78 4.01
N VAL A 38 -10.34 -2.91 3.90
CA VAL A 38 -9.58 -2.45 2.73
C VAL A 38 -8.71 -3.58 2.23
N THR A 39 -8.74 -3.82 0.92
CA THR A 39 -7.72 -4.60 0.23
C THR A 39 -6.72 -3.64 -0.38
N VAL A 40 -5.45 -3.80 0.00
CA VAL A 40 -4.34 -3.03 -0.58
C VAL A 40 -3.62 -3.91 -1.57
N THR A 41 -3.33 -3.36 -2.75
CA THR A 41 -2.51 -4.00 -3.78
C THR A 41 -1.32 -3.10 -4.07
N LYS A 42 -0.12 -3.61 -3.74
CA LYS A 42 1.16 -2.98 -4.08
C LYS A 42 1.62 -3.48 -5.44
N THR A 43 2.05 -2.58 -6.31
CA THR A 43 2.61 -2.90 -7.63
C THR A 43 3.88 -2.10 -7.90
N ASP A 44 4.70 -2.59 -8.83
CA ASP A 44 5.83 -1.83 -9.36
C ASP A 44 5.33 -0.67 -10.26
N ALA A 45 5.83 0.54 -10.03
CA ALA A 45 5.34 1.74 -10.70
C ALA A 45 5.66 1.79 -12.22
N GLU A 46 6.66 1.03 -12.68
CA GLU A 46 7.08 1.03 -14.08
C GLU A 46 6.50 -0.12 -14.87
N THR A 47 6.49 -1.32 -14.29
CA THR A 47 6.19 -2.57 -15.00
C THR A 47 4.91 -3.24 -14.50
N GLY A 48 4.39 -2.82 -13.35
CA GLY A 48 3.28 -3.47 -12.65
C GLY A 48 3.66 -4.81 -11.99
N THR A 49 4.86 -5.32 -12.23
CA THR A 49 5.38 -6.59 -11.70
C THR A 49 6.77 -6.42 -11.12
N PRO A 50 7.22 -7.26 -10.17
CA PRO A 50 8.55 -7.14 -9.58
C PRO A 50 9.67 -7.13 -10.62
N GLN A 51 10.66 -6.27 -10.44
CA GLN A 51 11.85 -6.19 -11.29
C GLN A 51 13.05 -6.81 -10.58
N GLY A 52 13.85 -7.58 -11.33
CA GLY A 52 15.06 -8.20 -10.80
C GLY A 52 14.78 -9.13 -9.63
N ASP A 53 15.54 -8.94 -8.55
CA ASP A 53 15.36 -9.67 -7.28
C ASP A 53 14.43 -8.95 -6.29
N ALA A 54 13.77 -7.85 -6.71
CA ALA A 54 12.82 -7.14 -5.88
C ALA A 54 11.56 -7.99 -5.63
N SER A 55 10.95 -7.83 -4.46
CA SER A 55 9.75 -8.57 -4.05
C SER A 55 8.64 -7.61 -3.65
N LEU A 56 7.41 -7.90 -4.07
CA LEU A 56 6.22 -7.19 -3.57
C LEU A 56 5.78 -7.69 -2.18
N ALA A 57 6.23 -8.89 -1.79
CA ALA A 57 5.95 -9.46 -0.49
C ALA A 57 6.81 -8.82 0.61
N GLY A 58 6.26 -8.72 1.81
CA GLY A 58 7.01 -8.31 3.00
C GLY A 58 6.98 -6.81 3.30
N ALA A 59 6.32 -5.98 2.48
CA ALA A 59 6.06 -4.60 2.84
C ALA A 59 5.10 -4.52 4.04
N ILE A 60 5.40 -3.66 5.00
CA ILE A 60 4.60 -3.50 6.23
C ILE A 60 3.83 -2.19 6.16
N TYR A 61 2.52 -2.27 6.26
CA TYR A 61 1.60 -1.16 6.30
C TYR A 61 0.94 -1.01 7.66
N GLY A 62 0.82 0.22 8.13
CA GLY A 62 0.06 0.57 9.33
C GLY A 62 -1.32 1.10 8.97
N ILE A 63 -2.33 0.67 9.72
CA ILE A 63 -3.68 1.23 9.71
C ILE A 63 -3.78 2.19 10.88
N TYR A 64 -4.06 3.44 10.58
CA TYR A 64 -4.12 4.52 11.56
C TYR A 64 -5.53 5.09 11.68
N LYS A 65 -5.87 5.49 12.89
CA LYS A 65 -7.03 6.34 13.18
C LYS A 65 -6.53 7.69 13.70
N GLY A 66 -6.65 8.73 12.88
CA GLY A 66 -5.89 9.94 13.11
C GLY A 66 -4.40 9.66 13.09
N GLU A 67 -3.70 9.91 14.19
CA GLU A 67 -2.27 9.61 14.35
C GLU A 67 -1.98 8.31 15.14
N GLU A 68 -3.01 7.62 15.62
CA GLU A 68 -2.86 6.38 16.38
C GLU A 68 -2.73 5.20 15.45
N LEU A 69 -1.65 4.42 15.60
CA LEU A 69 -1.47 3.13 14.91
C LEU A 69 -2.39 2.08 15.56
N ILE A 70 -3.34 1.56 14.80
CA ILE A 70 -4.32 0.58 15.30
C ILE A 70 -3.87 -0.85 15.01
N ASP A 71 -3.42 -1.13 13.77
CA ASP A 71 -2.98 -2.45 13.34
C ASP A 71 -1.86 -2.34 12.30
N THR A 72 -1.17 -3.45 12.07
CA THR A 72 -0.19 -3.61 10.99
C THR A 72 -0.52 -4.82 10.13
N TYR A 73 -0.22 -4.72 8.83
CA TYR A 73 -0.40 -5.78 7.84
C TYR A 73 0.85 -5.90 6.99
N THR A 74 1.10 -7.10 6.50
CA THR A 74 2.23 -7.40 5.63
C THR A 74 1.71 -7.91 4.30
N THR A 75 2.29 -7.42 3.20
CA THR A 75 1.92 -7.88 1.86
C THR A 75 2.36 -9.32 1.62
N ASP A 76 1.53 -10.09 0.93
CA ASP A 76 1.80 -11.44 0.46
C ASP A 76 2.64 -11.45 -0.83
N GLU A 77 2.82 -12.64 -1.44
CA GLU A 77 3.58 -12.82 -2.69
C GLU A 77 2.99 -12.06 -3.89
N ASN A 78 1.71 -11.72 -3.84
CA ASN A 78 1.03 -10.92 -4.86
C ASN A 78 1.06 -9.41 -4.55
N GLY A 79 1.77 -8.99 -3.50
CA GLY A 79 1.77 -7.61 -3.04
C GLY A 79 0.49 -7.19 -2.33
N GLN A 80 -0.32 -8.14 -1.84
CA GLN A 80 -1.64 -7.86 -1.31
C GLN A 80 -1.78 -8.16 0.18
N PHE A 81 -2.67 -7.42 0.82
CA PHE A 81 -3.29 -7.79 2.10
C PHE A 81 -4.71 -7.25 2.17
N THR A 82 -5.55 -7.87 3.01
CA THR A 82 -6.89 -7.38 3.32
C THR A 82 -7.01 -7.19 4.83
N THR A 83 -7.52 -6.03 5.24
CA THR A 83 -7.68 -5.71 6.66
C THR A 83 -8.88 -6.45 7.27
N LYS A 84 -8.94 -6.51 8.60
CA LYS A 84 -10.19 -6.79 9.29
C LYS A 84 -11.19 -5.63 9.11
N TYR A 85 -12.42 -5.81 9.57
CA TYR A 85 -13.42 -4.75 9.53
C TYR A 85 -13.23 -3.74 10.68
N TYR A 86 -13.26 -2.46 10.32
CA TYR A 86 -13.25 -1.31 11.23
C TYR A 86 -14.57 -0.55 11.15
N VAL A 87 -14.91 0.21 12.18
CA VAL A 87 -16.06 1.11 12.13
C VAL A 87 -15.75 2.26 11.17
N CYS A 88 -16.68 2.56 10.26
CA CYS A 88 -16.52 3.66 9.29
C CYS A 88 -16.26 5.00 9.98
N GLY A 89 -15.45 5.83 9.32
CA GLY A 89 -15.07 7.17 9.76
C GLY A 89 -14.17 7.81 8.71
N ASP A 90 -13.97 9.12 8.81
CA ASP A 90 -13.22 9.95 7.86
C ASP A 90 -11.74 10.11 8.22
N ASP A 91 -11.34 9.64 9.39
CA ASP A 91 -10.01 9.80 9.98
C ASP A 91 -9.10 8.56 9.84
N TRP A 92 -9.50 7.58 9.03
CA TRP A 92 -8.72 6.39 8.76
C TRP A 92 -7.71 6.60 7.64
N THR A 93 -6.47 6.15 7.87
CA THR A 93 -5.39 6.17 6.85
C THR A 93 -4.59 4.88 6.85
N ILE A 94 -4.00 4.58 5.68
CA ILE A 94 -2.98 3.54 5.50
C ILE A 94 -1.67 4.23 5.15
N ARG A 95 -0.57 3.79 5.78
CA ARG A 95 0.79 4.29 5.55
C ARG A 95 1.76 3.12 5.48
N GLU A 96 2.68 3.14 4.56
CA GLU A 96 3.77 2.18 4.56
C GLU A 96 4.72 2.50 5.73
N ILE A 97 5.07 1.47 6.51
CA ILE A 97 6.02 1.57 7.64
C ILE A 97 7.40 1.08 7.23
N SER A 98 7.43 0.01 6.43
CA SER A 98 8.66 -0.58 5.92
C SER A 98 8.42 -1.11 4.50
N PRO A 99 9.24 -0.73 3.53
CA PRO A 99 9.13 -1.23 2.17
C PRO A 99 9.51 -2.71 2.10
N SER A 100 9.07 -3.36 1.05
CA SER A 100 9.56 -4.69 0.69
C SER A 100 10.94 -4.63 0.04
N GLU A 101 11.60 -5.78 -0.06
CA GLU A 101 12.94 -5.88 -0.61
C GLU A 101 13.02 -5.30 -2.03
N GLY A 102 13.99 -4.42 -2.26
CA GLY A 102 14.24 -3.78 -3.54
C GLY A 102 13.39 -2.56 -3.86
N TYR A 103 12.47 -2.14 -2.98
CA TYR A 103 11.62 -0.97 -3.16
C TYR A 103 11.97 0.18 -2.22
N LEU A 104 11.69 1.40 -2.64
CA LEU A 104 11.76 2.59 -1.80
C LEU A 104 10.51 2.68 -0.92
N LEU A 105 10.66 3.26 0.28
CA LEU A 105 9.51 3.57 1.13
C LEU A 105 8.60 4.58 0.44
N ASP A 106 7.30 4.27 0.36
CA ASP A 106 6.28 5.24 -0.06
C ASP A 106 5.85 6.10 1.16
N PRO A 107 6.17 7.41 1.16
CA PRO A 107 5.77 8.31 2.23
C PRO A 107 4.30 8.75 2.14
N THR A 108 3.55 8.27 1.17
CA THR A 108 2.18 8.72 0.91
C THR A 108 1.23 8.25 2.00
N ILE A 109 0.33 9.14 2.39
CA ILE A 109 -0.75 8.83 3.34
C ILE A 109 -2.03 8.61 2.54
N HIS A 110 -2.48 7.36 2.48
CA HIS A 110 -3.70 6.98 1.77
C HIS A 110 -4.90 7.06 2.70
N LYS A 111 -5.90 7.88 2.36
CA LYS A 111 -7.16 7.92 3.09
C LYS A 111 -8.02 6.72 2.74
N VAL A 112 -8.58 6.09 3.77
CA VAL A 112 -9.45 4.92 3.66
C VAL A 112 -10.65 5.07 4.60
N GLY A 113 -11.61 4.15 4.53
CA GLY A 113 -12.76 4.15 5.43
C GLY A 113 -13.65 5.37 5.23
N ALA A 114 -13.98 5.66 3.97
CA ALA A 114 -14.79 6.81 3.56
C ALA A 114 -15.94 7.12 4.53
N GLU A 115 -16.42 8.34 4.45
CA GLU A 115 -17.51 8.83 5.31
C GLU A 115 -18.67 7.85 5.36
N PRO A 116 -19.27 7.63 6.54
CA PRO A 116 -20.32 6.62 6.73
C PRO A 116 -21.51 6.77 5.78
N GLU A 117 -21.76 7.98 5.28
CA GLU A 117 -22.84 8.28 4.34
C GLU A 117 -22.66 7.63 2.98
N LEU A 118 -21.40 7.32 2.59
CA LEU A 118 -21.08 6.68 1.31
C LEU A 118 -21.34 5.17 1.30
N TYR A 119 -21.56 4.56 2.48
CA TYR A 119 -21.84 3.15 2.60
C TYR A 119 -23.32 2.91 2.90
N GLU A 120 -23.95 2.01 2.14
CA GLU A 120 -25.38 1.71 2.28
C GLU A 120 -25.65 0.47 3.16
N VAL A 121 -24.62 -0.37 3.36
CA VAL A 121 -24.75 -1.66 4.05
C VAL A 121 -23.88 -1.71 5.32
N GLU A 122 -24.09 -2.72 6.16
CA GLU A 122 -23.32 -2.91 7.40
C GLU A 122 -21.83 -3.17 7.13
N TYR A 123 -21.51 -4.03 6.14
CA TYR A 123 -20.14 -4.41 5.79
C TYR A 123 -19.81 -3.94 4.39
N ASN A 124 -18.75 -3.17 4.27
CA ASN A 124 -18.31 -2.53 3.04
C ASN A 124 -16.85 -2.89 2.76
N SER A 125 -16.47 -2.99 1.48
CA SER A 125 -15.11 -3.23 1.05
C SER A 125 -14.61 -2.08 0.19
N ALA A 126 -13.36 -1.66 0.41
CA ALA A 126 -12.66 -0.69 -0.39
C ALA A 126 -11.38 -1.31 -0.95
N GLU A 127 -10.93 -0.80 -2.06
CA GLU A 127 -9.66 -1.16 -2.69
C GLU A 127 -8.73 0.06 -2.69
N ASN A 128 -7.44 -0.17 -2.50
CA ASN A 128 -6.42 0.86 -2.55
C ASN A 128 -5.19 0.31 -3.25
N ASP A 129 -4.89 0.87 -4.41
CA ASP A 129 -3.72 0.51 -5.20
C ASP A 129 -2.56 1.43 -4.85
N VAL A 130 -1.39 0.84 -4.61
CA VAL A 130 -0.14 1.54 -4.29
C VAL A 130 0.90 1.18 -5.35
N ASN A 131 1.48 2.21 -5.98
CA ASN A 131 2.52 2.05 -6.98
C ASN A 131 3.86 2.49 -6.40
N GLU A 132 4.81 1.57 -6.35
CA GLU A 132 6.09 1.81 -5.69
C GLU A 132 7.28 1.77 -6.63
N GLN A 133 8.30 2.55 -6.27
CA GLN A 133 9.51 2.70 -7.07
C GLN A 133 10.56 1.68 -6.65
N VAL A 134 11.02 0.88 -7.61
CA VAL A 134 12.15 -0.02 -7.43
C VAL A 134 13.45 0.78 -7.26
N ILE A 135 14.33 0.30 -6.39
CA ILE A 135 15.66 0.86 -6.19
C ILE A 135 16.54 0.48 -7.38
N LYS A 136 17.11 1.49 -8.06
CA LYS A 136 18.02 1.31 -9.19
C LYS A 136 19.40 1.82 -8.86
N GLY A 137 20.41 1.13 -9.39
CA GLY A 137 21.81 1.51 -9.31
C GLY A 137 22.45 1.59 -10.70
N ASN A 138 23.55 2.33 -10.80
CA ASN A 138 24.39 2.39 -11.99
C ASN A 138 25.68 1.60 -11.74
N ILE A 139 26.18 0.95 -12.78
CA ILE A 139 27.48 0.28 -12.79
C ILE A 139 28.35 0.99 -13.81
N ALA A 140 29.51 1.47 -13.36
CA ALA A 140 30.57 1.97 -14.23
C ALA A 140 31.75 0.99 -14.20
N ILE A 141 32.23 0.58 -15.36
CA ILE A 141 33.37 -0.33 -15.51
C ILE A 141 34.50 0.45 -16.21
N ILE A 142 35.64 0.53 -15.55
CA ILE A 142 36.84 1.11 -16.12
C ILE A 142 37.83 -0.05 -16.34
N LYS A 143 38.22 -0.27 -17.59
CA LYS A 143 39.19 -1.30 -17.94
C LYS A 143 40.50 -0.64 -18.31
N HIS A 144 41.59 -1.07 -17.72
CA HIS A 144 42.93 -0.66 -18.04
C HIS A 144 43.80 -1.84 -18.41
N THR A 145 44.77 -1.63 -19.28
CA THR A 145 45.86 -2.57 -19.51
C THR A 145 46.98 -2.26 -18.52
N ASP A 146 47.33 -3.25 -17.71
CA ASP A 146 48.53 -3.23 -16.86
C ASP A 146 49.59 -4.07 -17.52
N ASP A 147 50.62 -3.39 -18.09
CA ASP A 147 51.80 -4.05 -18.68
C ASP A 147 52.82 -4.47 -17.61
N GLY A 148 52.59 -4.11 -16.33
CA GLY A 148 53.43 -4.46 -15.21
C GLY A 148 54.80 -3.79 -15.18
N GLU A 149 55.16 -3.02 -16.21
CA GLU A 149 56.49 -2.40 -16.33
C GLU A 149 56.47 -0.87 -16.23
N THR A 150 55.45 -0.22 -16.78
CA THR A 150 55.45 1.25 -16.90
C THR A 150 54.60 1.96 -15.87
N GLY A 151 53.71 1.27 -15.18
CA GLY A 151 52.75 1.87 -14.26
C GLY A 151 51.79 2.84 -14.94
N ILE A 152 51.64 2.79 -16.26
CA ILE A 152 50.71 3.56 -17.05
C ILE A 152 49.54 2.66 -17.42
N GLU A 153 48.38 2.97 -16.86
CA GLU A 153 47.13 2.32 -17.22
C GLU A 153 46.62 2.95 -18.54
N THR A 154 46.43 2.10 -19.56
CA THR A 154 45.89 2.54 -20.85
C THR A 154 44.48 2.01 -20.98
N PRO A 155 43.47 2.90 -21.18
CA PRO A 155 42.12 2.47 -21.45
C PRO A 155 42.06 1.58 -22.69
N GLU A 156 41.29 0.48 -22.62
CA GLU A 156 41.07 -0.41 -23.77
C GLU A 156 39.69 -0.17 -24.39
N GLU A 157 39.68 0.60 -25.46
CA GLU A 157 38.50 0.82 -26.28
C GLU A 157 38.01 -0.50 -26.90
N GLY A 158 36.70 -0.62 -27.00
CA GLY A 158 36.03 -1.75 -27.62
C GLY A 158 35.96 -3.03 -26.77
N ALA A 159 36.49 -3.01 -25.54
CA ALA A 159 36.26 -4.13 -24.63
C ALA A 159 34.75 -4.23 -24.26
N VAL A 160 34.20 -5.43 -24.36
CA VAL A 160 32.78 -5.69 -24.11
C VAL A 160 32.60 -6.42 -22.79
N PHE A 161 31.73 -5.91 -21.97
CA PHE A 161 31.31 -6.54 -20.72
C PHE A 161 29.84 -6.90 -20.77
N GLU A 162 29.51 -8.10 -20.36
CA GLU A 162 28.14 -8.56 -20.16
C GLU A 162 27.79 -8.42 -18.67
N VAL A 163 26.81 -7.56 -18.38
CA VAL A 163 26.29 -7.36 -17.04
C VAL A 163 24.92 -7.98 -16.98
N PHE A 164 24.67 -8.79 -15.97
CA PHE A 164 23.36 -9.43 -15.78
C PHE A 164 23.08 -9.71 -14.32
N LEU A 165 21.81 -9.88 -14.00
CA LEU A 165 21.37 -10.21 -12.64
C LEU A 165 21.92 -11.58 -12.24
N LYS A 166 22.60 -11.67 -11.10
CA LYS A 166 23.26 -12.89 -10.62
C LYS A 166 22.28 -14.07 -10.48
N SER A 167 21.06 -13.82 -10.03
CA SER A 167 20.00 -14.83 -9.88
C SER A 167 19.57 -15.47 -11.20
N ALA A 168 19.76 -14.80 -12.33
CA ALA A 168 19.47 -15.34 -13.66
C ALA A 168 20.46 -16.44 -14.08
N GLY A 169 21.64 -16.52 -13.47
CA GLY A 169 22.65 -17.55 -13.72
C GLY A 169 23.53 -17.29 -14.95
N SER A 170 23.01 -16.77 -16.06
CA SER A 170 23.77 -16.38 -17.26
C SER A 170 23.12 -15.19 -17.96
N PHE A 171 23.90 -14.53 -18.84
CA PHE A 171 23.43 -13.41 -19.66
C PHE A 171 22.24 -13.81 -20.55
N GLU A 172 22.26 -14.99 -21.15
CA GLU A 172 21.21 -15.49 -22.04
C GLU A 172 19.92 -15.81 -21.29
N GLN A 173 20.01 -16.19 -20.03
CA GLN A 173 18.86 -16.54 -19.19
C GLN A 173 18.23 -15.31 -18.52
N ALA A 174 18.97 -14.22 -18.40
CA ALA A 174 18.46 -12.98 -17.83
C ALA A 174 17.44 -12.34 -18.76
N LYS A 175 16.38 -11.76 -18.17
CA LYS A 175 15.41 -10.96 -18.92
C LYS A 175 16.10 -9.74 -19.52
N GLU A 176 15.52 -9.17 -20.57
CA GLU A 176 16.09 -8.00 -21.25
C GLU A 176 16.28 -6.81 -20.30
N SER A 177 15.38 -6.62 -19.34
CA SER A 177 15.47 -5.58 -18.30
C SER A 177 16.52 -5.87 -17.21
N GLU A 178 17.09 -7.08 -17.17
CA GLU A 178 18.02 -7.56 -16.15
C GLU A 178 19.43 -7.79 -16.70
N ARG A 179 19.71 -7.37 -17.93
CA ARG A 179 21.01 -7.52 -18.58
C ARG A 179 21.35 -6.35 -19.47
N ASP A 180 22.65 -6.09 -19.63
CA ASP A 180 23.16 -5.09 -20.53
C ASP A 180 24.54 -5.48 -21.08
N LYS A 181 24.89 -4.96 -22.26
CA LYS A 181 26.23 -5.05 -22.83
C LYS A 181 26.87 -3.67 -22.82
N LEU A 182 27.91 -3.55 -22.03
CA LEU A 182 28.69 -2.33 -21.92
C LEU A 182 29.93 -2.45 -22.80
N VAL A 183 30.17 -1.43 -23.60
CA VAL A 183 31.36 -1.34 -24.47
C VAL A 183 32.22 -0.17 -23.97
N CYS A 184 33.49 -0.43 -23.69
CA CYS A 184 34.42 0.63 -23.29
C CYS A 184 34.63 1.59 -24.46
N ASP A 185 34.54 2.87 -24.19
CA ASP A 185 34.85 3.96 -25.11
C ASP A 185 36.31 4.41 -24.95
N GLU A 186 36.65 5.52 -25.61
CA GLU A 186 38.01 6.11 -25.61
C GLU A 186 38.38 6.81 -24.29
N ASN A 187 37.47 6.91 -23.27
CA ASN A 187 37.70 7.70 -22.05
C ASN A 187 37.97 6.83 -20.83
#